data_dff95b2bb4531cb2e0f7224057f25b15
#
_entry.id   dff95b2bb4531cb2e0f7224057f25b15
#
_cell.length_a   1.000
_cell.length_b   1.000
_cell.length_c   1.000
_cell.angle_alpha   90.00
_cell.angle_beta   90.00
_cell.angle_gamma   90.00
#
_symmetry.space_group_name_H-M   'P 1'
#
loop_
_entity.id
_entity.type
_entity.pdbx_description
1 polymer ?
#
loop_
_entity_poly.entity_id
_entity_poly.type
_entity_poly.pdbx_seq_one_letter_code
_entity_poly.pdbx_strand_id
1 'polypeptide(L)'
;MRGPGARTPTGYVELLEDLKDRIRHAQVRAATAVSRELNLLYFEIGQRIVERQEQEGWGRSVIERLAADLQRAFPGVSGFSVWNIWRMRAFYLAYTQEVTNLAQAVPELGDTNLPQAAAELNSVNLPRPVAEIPWGHNVTLVQKLKAPLQRVWYAQQTVENGWSRAVLVHQIESDLFGRQGKAITNFERTLPAPQSDLARELVKDPYNFDFLGLASDVSERELEQSLLEHLKNFLIELGRGFAFMGSQYHLEVAGEDYYLDLLFYHVHLRCFVVIELKIEDFKPEFAGKMNFYLSAVDDQLNRGQHNPTIGLILCKSHKRIVVEYALRDANRPMGVATYRLLPKEMK
;
A
#
# COMPACT_ATOMS: atom_id res chain seq x y z
N MET A 1 39.11 -33.82 -12.90
CA MET A 1 38.96 -33.29 -14.27
C MET A 1 37.66 -32.52 -14.34
N ARG A 2 37.68 -31.18 -14.37
CA ARG A 2 36.52 -30.35 -14.62
C ARG A 2 36.33 -30.30 -16.13
N GLY A 3 35.18 -30.81 -16.62
CA GLY A 3 34.83 -30.77 -18.03
C GLY A 3 34.75 -29.34 -18.55
N PRO A 4 34.94 -29.10 -19.87
CA PRO A 4 34.91 -27.77 -20.46
C PRO A 4 33.51 -27.15 -20.24
N GLY A 5 33.49 -25.94 -19.69
CA GLY A 5 32.24 -25.18 -19.44
C GLY A 5 31.45 -25.07 -20.75
N ALA A 6 30.28 -25.69 -20.78
CA ALA A 6 29.37 -25.58 -21.90
C ALA A 6 29.02 -24.09 -22.09
N ARG A 7 29.38 -23.52 -23.24
CA ARG A 7 28.99 -22.16 -23.62
C ARG A 7 27.45 -22.11 -23.66
N THR A 8 26.89 -21.19 -22.92
CA THR A 8 25.41 -20.96 -22.91
C THR A 8 24.96 -20.64 -24.33
N PRO A 9 24.02 -21.38 -24.93
CA PRO A 9 23.54 -21.08 -26.29
C PRO A 9 22.99 -19.64 -26.41
N THR A 10 23.09 -19.07 -27.59
CA THR A 10 22.50 -17.75 -27.90
C THR A 10 21.00 -17.80 -27.65
N GLY A 11 20.45 -16.80 -26.94
CA GLY A 11 19.04 -16.73 -26.58
C GLY A 11 18.62 -17.54 -25.34
N TYR A 12 19.55 -18.33 -24.72
CA TYR A 12 19.23 -19.13 -23.54
C TYR A 12 18.82 -18.26 -22.32
N VAL A 13 19.52 -17.17 -22.09
CA VAL A 13 19.25 -16.28 -20.94
C VAL A 13 17.87 -15.62 -21.10
N GLU A 14 17.53 -15.15 -22.30
CA GLU A 14 16.24 -14.56 -22.62
C GLU A 14 15.09 -15.58 -22.44
N LEU A 15 15.28 -16.79 -22.97
CA LEU A 15 14.30 -17.88 -22.78
C LEU A 15 14.15 -18.25 -21.31
N LEU A 16 15.24 -18.33 -20.56
CA LEU A 16 15.22 -18.67 -19.14
C LEU A 16 14.44 -17.62 -18.33
N GLU A 17 14.63 -16.33 -18.59
CA GLU A 17 13.90 -15.27 -17.90
C GLU A 17 12.43 -15.26 -18.30
N ASP A 18 12.07 -15.42 -19.58
CA ASP A 18 10.67 -15.56 -20.01
C ASP A 18 9.98 -16.75 -19.32
N LEU A 19 10.65 -17.91 -19.25
CA LEU A 19 10.10 -19.08 -18.56
C LEU A 19 9.94 -18.85 -17.04
N LYS A 20 10.91 -18.22 -16.40
CA LYS A 20 10.79 -17.86 -14.97
C LYS A 20 9.60 -16.97 -14.72
N ASP A 21 9.40 -15.96 -15.55
CA ASP A 21 8.27 -15.03 -15.40
C ASP A 21 6.94 -15.71 -15.66
N ARG A 22 6.84 -16.55 -16.68
CA ARG A 22 5.64 -17.38 -16.95
C ARG A 22 5.31 -18.31 -15.78
N ILE A 23 6.33 -18.98 -15.20
CA ILE A 23 6.17 -19.85 -14.04
C ILE A 23 5.67 -19.06 -12.83
N ARG A 24 6.31 -17.91 -12.51
CA ARG A 24 5.88 -17.04 -11.41
C ARG A 24 4.43 -16.59 -11.57
N HIS A 25 4.06 -16.08 -12.75
CA HIS A 25 2.69 -15.68 -13.05
C HIS A 25 1.69 -16.83 -12.95
N ALA A 26 2.07 -18.02 -13.40
CA ALA A 26 1.20 -19.20 -13.29
C ALA A 26 1.00 -19.62 -11.83
N GLN A 27 2.05 -19.60 -11.01
CA GLN A 27 1.98 -19.89 -9.57
C GLN A 27 1.09 -18.88 -8.83
N VAL A 28 1.22 -17.58 -9.11
CA VAL A 28 0.37 -16.54 -8.52
C VAL A 28 -1.09 -16.76 -8.90
N ARG A 29 -1.40 -16.97 -10.20
CA ARG A 29 -2.78 -17.25 -10.65
C ARG A 29 -3.37 -18.50 -9.97
N ALA A 30 -2.59 -19.57 -9.85
CA ALA A 30 -3.06 -20.80 -9.19
C ALA A 30 -3.35 -20.54 -7.69
N ALA A 31 -2.47 -19.84 -6.98
CA ALA A 31 -2.67 -19.49 -5.56
C ALA A 31 -3.91 -18.59 -5.37
N THR A 32 -4.11 -17.60 -6.25
CA THR A 32 -5.29 -16.72 -6.23
C THR A 32 -6.56 -17.50 -6.50
N ALA A 33 -6.56 -18.43 -7.47
CA ALA A 33 -7.73 -19.27 -7.78
C ALA A 33 -8.11 -20.17 -6.59
N VAL A 34 -7.12 -20.79 -5.94
CA VAL A 34 -7.36 -21.60 -4.71
C VAL A 34 -7.93 -20.73 -3.58
N SER A 35 -7.37 -19.53 -3.36
CA SER A 35 -7.87 -18.60 -2.34
C SER A 35 -9.30 -18.20 -2.62
N ARG A 36 -9.63 -17.93 -3.88
CA ARG A 36 -10.97 -17.52 -4.33
C ARG A 36 -12.01 -18.62 -4.05
N GLU A 37 -11.76 -19.84 -4.50
CA GLU A 37 -12.69 -20.97 -4.28
C GLU A 37 -12.88 -21.24 -2.79
N LEU A 38 -11.80 -21.18 -2.00
CA LEU A 38 -11.87 -21.39 -0.55
C LEU A 38 -12.68 -20.28 0.16
N ASN A 39 -12.47 -19.02 -0.19
CA ASN A 39 -13.18 -17.90 0.41
C ASN A 39 -14.66 -17.88 0.03
N LEU A 40 -15.01 -18.24 -1.21
CA LEU A 40 -16.40 -18.40 -1.65
C LEU A 40 -17.09 -19.52 -0.87
N LEU A 41 -16.43 -20.67 -0.72
CA LEU A 41 -16.94 -21.77 0.10
C LEU A 41 -17.16 -21.34 1.55
N TYR A 42 -16.20 -20.64 2.16
CA TYR A 42 -16.32 -20.18 3.53
C TYR A 42 -17.42 -19.12 3.70
N PHE A 43 -17.62 -18.27 2.72
CA PHE A 43 -18.72 -17.31 2.68
C PHE A 43 -20.07 -18.01 2.62
N GLU A 44 -20.24 -19.03 1.74
CA GLU A 44 -21.44 -19.84 1.63
C GLU A 44 -21.72 -20.62 2.92
N ILE A 45 -20.72 -21.24 3.53
CA ILE A 45 -20.88 -21.91 4.83
C ILE A 45 -21.38 -20.92 5.89
N GLY A 46 -20.77 -19.72 5.94
CA GLY A 46 -21.19 -18.65 6.85
C GLY A 46 -22.64 -18.24 6.64
N GLN A 47 -23.06 -18.09 5.38
CA GLN A 47 -24.44 -17.79 5.00
C GLN A 47 -25.41 -18.86 5.52
N ARG A 48 -25.16 -20.12 5.21
CA ARG A 48 -26.02 -21.24 5.63
C ARG A 48 -26.15 -21.36 7.15
N ILE A 49 -25.09 -21.05 7.88
CA ILE A 49 -25.11 -21.01 9.34
C ILE A 49 -26.04 -19.90 9.83
N VAL A 50 -25.92 -18.70 9.30
CA VAL A 50 -26.78 -17.56 9.68
C VAL A 50 -28.24 -17.87 9.39
N GLU A 51 -28.56 -18.33 8.18
CA GLU A 51 -29.92 -18.72 7.79
C GLU A 51 -30.54 -19.77 8.74
N ARG A 52 -29.77 -20.80 9.13
CA ARG A 52 -30.25 -21.83 10.07
C ARG A 52 -30.36 -21.31 11.50
N GLN A 53 -29.50 -20.39 11.91
CA GLN A 53 -29.63 -19.74 13.21
C GLN A 53 -30.92 -18.90 13.31
N GLU A 54 -31.27 -18.20 12.24
CA GLU A 54 -32.49 -17.40 12.19
C GLU A 54 -33.77 -18.24 12.10
N GLN A 55 -33.75 -19.33 11.31
CA GLN A 55 -34.91 -20.19 11.07
C GLN A 55 -35.15 -21.23 12.16
N GLU A 56 -34.08 -21.80 12.70
CA GLU A 56 -34.13 -22.98 13.56
C GLU A 56 -33.57 -22.73 14.98
N GLY A 57 -33.06 -21.51 15.26
CA GLY A 57 -32.52 -21.15 16.57
C GLY A 57 -31.23 -21.89 16.93
N TRP A 58 -30.39 -22.24 15.95
CA TRP A 58 -29.14 -22.99 16.18
C TRP A 58 -28.20 -22.25 17.13
N GLY A 59 -27.90 -22.87 18.26
CA GLY A 59 -26.97 -22.37 19.25
C GLY A 59 -25.54 -22.87 19.05
N ARG A 60 -24.68 -22.56 20.02
CA ARG A 60 -23.26 -22.89 20.03
C ARG A 60 -22.99 -24.40 19.92
N SER A 61 -23.77 -25.23 20.62
CA SER A 61 -23.62 -26.68 20.61
C SER A 61 -23.81 -27.33 19.24
N VAL A 62 -24.70 -26.78 18.40
CA VAL A 62 -24.89 -27.26 17.04
C VAL A 62 -23.68 -26.96 16.17
N ILE A 63 -23.06 -25.78 16.33
CA ILE A 63 -21.83 -25.41 15.61
C ILE A 63 -20.64 -26.29 16.04
N GLU A 64 -20.53 -26.60 17.33
CA GLU A 64 -19.51 -27.53 17.85
C GLU A 64 -19.68 -28.93 17.25
N ARG A 65 -20.91 -29.43 17.17
CA ARG A 65 -21.23 -30.71 16.54
C ARG A 65 -20.94 -30.68 15.04
N LEU A 66 -21.36 -29.65 14.33
CA LEU A 66 -21.08 -29.48 12.89
C LEU A 66 -19.56 -29.50 12.62
N ALA A 67 -18.78 -28.82 13.42
CA ALA A 67 -17.31 -28.82 13.31
C ALA A 67 -16.75 -30.26 13.46
N ALA A 68 -17.19 -30.99 14.47
CA ALA A 68 -16.74 -32.37 14.71
C ALA A 68 -17.14 -33.31 13.56
N ASP A 69 -18.34 -33.16 13.01
CA ASP A 69 -18.84 -34.01 11.91
C ASP A 69 -18.10 -33.70 10.61
N LEU A 70 -17.83 -32.42 10.31
CA LEU A 70 -17.03 -32.02 9.13
C LEU A 70 -15.58 -32.52 9.23
N GLN A 71 -14.94 -32.42 10.40
CA GLN A 71 -13.59 -32.94 10.61
C GLN A 71 -13.52 -34.46 10.44
N ARG A 72 -14.57 -35.17 10.85
CA ARG A 72 -14.66 -36.62 10.68
C ARG A 72 -14.92 -37.01 9.21
N ALA A 73 -15.75 -36.23 8.50
CA ALA A 73 -16.06 -36.48 7.09
C ALA A 73 -14.89 -36.16 6.15
N PHE A 74 -14.05 -35.18 6.54
CA PHE A 74 -12.92 -34.74 5.74
C PHE A 74 -11.59 -34.80 6.52
N PRO A 75 -11.12 -36.02 6.85
CA PRO A 75 -9.87 -36.19 7.58
C PRO A 75 -8.69 -35.66 6.77
N GLY A 76 -7.86 -34.81 7.39
CA GLY A 76 -6.70 -34.17 6.71
C GLY A 76 -7.00 -32.84 6.03
N VAL A 77 -8.26 -32.42 5.92
CA VAL A 77 -8.62 -31.07 5.48
C VAL A 77 -8.61 -30.15 6.68
N SER A 78 -7.69 -29.16 6.65
CA SER A 78 -7.67 -28.11 7.68
C SER A 78 -8.75 -27.06 7.40
N GLY A 79 -9.25 -26.41 8.45
CA GLY A 79 -10.16 -25.27 8.28
C GLY A 79 -11.55 -25.44 8.89
N PHE A 80 -11.91 -26.63 9.37
CA PHE A 80 -13.23 -26.90 9.99
C PHE A 80 -13.19 -26.95 11.53
N SER A 81 -12.26 -26.20 12.17
CA SER A 81 -12.32 -26.03 13.62
C SER A 81 -13.53 -25.16 14.03
N VAL A 82 -14.04 -25.36 15.24
CA VAL A 82 -15.14 -24.54 15.78
C VAL A 82 -14.88 -23.05 15.63
N TRP A 83 -13.67 -22.60 15.96
CA TRP A 83 -13.26 -21.20 15.80
C TRP A 83 -13.30 -20.73 14.36
N ASN A 84 -12.90 -21.57 13.41
CA ASN A 84 -12.90 -21.17 12.01
C ASN A 84 -14.32 -21.13 11.42
N ILE A 85 -15.21 -22.01 11.86
CA ILE A 85 -16.63 -21.95 11.50
C ILE A 85 -17.29 -20.67 12.01
N TRP A 86 -16.98 -20.23 13.23
CA TRP A 86 -17.43 -18.94 13.73
C TRP A 86 -16.84 -17.76 12.92
N ARG A 87 -15.60 -17.87 12.44
CA ARG A 87 -15.00 -16.87 11.54
C ARG A 87 -15.68 -16.84 10.17
N MET A 88 -16.09 -17.98 9.61
CA MET A 88 -16.87 -18.02 8.37
C MET A 88 -18.20 -17.29 8.53
N ARG A 89 -18.90 -17.53 9.65
CA ARG A 89 -20.12 -16.79 9.99
C ARG A 89 -19.87 -15.28 10.11
N ALA A 90 -18.84 -14.89 10.84
CA ALA A 90 -18.48 -13.48 10.99
C ALA A 90 -18.08 -12.85 9.66
N PHE A 91 -17.41 -13.60 8.79
CA PHE A 91 -17.02 -13.19 7.44
C PHE A 91 -18.25 -12.90 6.57
N TYR A 92 -19.24 -13.79 6.56
CA TYR A 92 -20.50 -13.55 5.86
C TYR A 92 -21.20 -12.28 6.37
N LEU A 93 -21.39 -12.15 7.67
CA LEU A 93 -22.04 -10.99 8.28
C LEU A 93 -21.30 -9.68 8.01
N ALA A 94 -19.97 -9.73 7.95
CA ALA A 94 -19.14 -8.56 7.73
C ALA A 94 -19.32 -7.92 6.34
N TYR A 95 -19.81 -8.67 5.37
CA TYR A 95 -20.02 -8.20 3.99
C TYR A 95 -21.48 -8.18 3.53
N THR A 96 -22.43 -8.58 4.39
CA THR A 96 -23.87 -8.62 4.03
C THR A 96 -24.73 -7.66 4.85
N GLN A 97 -24.47 -7.49 6.14
CA GLN A 97 -25.35 -6.69 7.02
C GLN A 97 -25.24 -5.17 6.82
N GLU A 98 -24.16 -4.65 6.25
CA GLU A 98 -23.91 -3.21 6.13
C GLU A 98 -24.07 -2.65 4.70
N VAL A 99 -24.24 -3.51 3.69
CA VAL A 99 -24.38 -3.08 2.29
C VAL A 99 -25.62 -2.20 2.08
N THR A 100 -26.69 -2.45 2.81
CA THR A 100 -27.93 -1.68 2.73
C THR A 100 -27.76 -0.23 3.20
N ASN A 101 -26.87 0.04 4.15
CA ASN A 101 -26.61 1.37 4.69
C ASN A 101 -25.55 2.16 3.87
N LEU A 102 -24.68 1.45 3.14
CA LEU A 102 -23.59 2.05 2.38
C LEU A 102 -24.01 2.71 1.07
N ALA A 103 -25.03 2.19 0.41
CA ALA A 103 -25.63 2.84 -0.77
C ALA A 103 -26.16 4.25 -0.45
N GLN A 104 -26.43 4.57 0.82
CA GLN A 104 -26.87 5.88 1.29
C GLN A 104 -25.72 6.79 1.73
N ALA A 105 -24.54 6.23 2.11
CA ALA A 105 -23.41 6.99 2.63
C ALA A 105 -22.36 7.39 1.57
N VAL A 106 -22.39 6.82 0.38
CA VAL A 106 -21.44 7.12 -0.72
C VAL A 106 -21.41 8.59 -1.15
N PRO A 107 -22.52 9.36 -1.13
CA PRO A 107 -22.49 10.78 -1.50
C PRO A 107 -21.72 11.70 -0.54
N GLU A 108 -21.49 11.27 0.70
CA GLU A 108 -20.89 12.11 1.75
C GLU A 108 -19.35 11.97 1.86
N LEU A 109 -18.78 10.95 1.22
CA LEU A 109 -17.33 10.68 1.22
C LEU A 109 -16.72 11.19 -0.09
N GLY A 110 -16.55 12.50 -0.19
CA GLY A 110 -15.84 13.11 -1.31
C GLY A 110 -14.42 12.54 -1.44
N ASP A 111 -14.12 12.10 -2.66
CA ASP A 111 -12.81 11.78 -3.25
C ASP A 111 -12.11 10.44 -2.95
N THR A 112 -11.71 9.83 -4.08
CA THR A 112 -10.63 8.89 -4.38
C THR A 112 -10.84 7.40 -4.07
N ASN A 113 -10.79 6.55 -5.13
CA ASN A 113 -10.80 5.06 -5.12
C ASN A 113 -12.02 4.36 -4.46
N LEU A 114 -12.93 5.11 -3.87
CA LEU A 114 -14.18 4.65 -3.30
C LEU A 114 -15.22 4.15 -4.33
N PRO A 115 -15.29 4.67 -5.58
CA PRO A 115 -16.29 4.22 -6.55
C PRO A 115 -16.19 2.74 -6.90
N GLN A 116 -14.97 2.21 -7.02
CA GLN A 116 -14.75 0.80 -7.36
C GLN A 116 -15.07 -0.12 -6.18
N ALA A 117 -14.59 0.22 -4.97
CA ALA A 117 -14.90 -0.52 -3.75
C ALA A 117 -16.40 -0.50 -3.42
N ALA A 118 -17.08 0.65 -3.64
CA ALA A 118 -18.53 0.77 -3.45
C ALA A 118 -19.33 0.00 -4.51
N ALA A 119 -18.89 -0.01 -5.77
CA ALA A 119 -19.53 -0.80 -6.83
C ALA A 119 -19.45 -2.30 -6.56
N GLU A 120 -18.36 -2.78 -6.00
CA GLU A 120 -18.19 -4.18 -5.64
C GLU A 120 -19.05 -4.62 -4.44
N LEU A 121 -19.35 -3.72 -3.51
CA LEU A 121 -20.24 -3.97 -2.37
C LEU A 121 -21.72 -4.06 -2.76
N ASN A 122 -22.13 -3.43 -3.87
CA ASN A 122 -23.52 -3.47 -4.34
C ASN A 122 -23.92 -4.81 -5.01
N SER A 123 -22.98 -5.74 -5.20
CA SER A 123 -23.28 -7.09 -5.68
C SER A 123 -23.63 -8.01 -4.51
N VAL A 124 -24.61 -8.89 -4.69
CA VAL A 124 -25.00 -9.94 -3.68
C VAL A 124 -23.87 -10.95 -3.44
N ASN A 125 -22.77 -10.82 -4.16
CA ASN A 125 -21.61 -11.70 -4.12
C ASN A 125 -20.46 -11.08 -3.31
N LEU A 126 -19.61 -11.93 -2.77
CA LEU A 126 -18.36 -11.53 -2.09
C LEU A 126 -17.50 -10.63 -3.01
N PRO A 127 -17.04 -9.45 -2.57
CA PRO A 127 -16.20 -8.58 -3.37
C PRO A 127 -14.96 -9.29 -3.91
N ARG A 128 -14.64 -9.05 -5.18
CA ARG A 128 -13.56 -9.76 -5.86
C ARG A 128 -12.20 -9.68 -5.11
N PRO A 129 -11.71 -8.52 -4.65
CA PRO A 129 -10.44 -8.44 -3.92
C PRO A 129 -10.46 -9.27 -2.64
N VAL A 130 -11.60 -9.29 -1.93
CA VAL A 130 -11.80 -10.08 -0.70
C VAL A 130 -11.75 -11.59 -1.01
N ALA A 131 -12.31 -12.01 -2.14
CA ALA A 131 -12.24 -13.41 -2.57
C ALA A 131 -10.80 -13.84 -2.94
N GLU A 132 -9.98 -12.94 -3.50
CA GLU A 132 -8.66 -13.25 -4.06
C GLU A 132 -7.53 -13.30 -3.03
N ILE A 133 -7.67 -12.65 -1.86
CA ILE A 133 -6.63 -12.67 -0.81
C ILE A 133 -6.70 -13.95 0.04
N PRO A 134 -5.57 -14.39 0.65
CA PRO A 134 -5.57 -15.56 1.52
C PRO A 134 -6.55 -15.42 2.71
N TRP A 135 -7.15 -16.55 3.14
CA TRP A 135 -8.11 -16.58 4.27
C TRP A 135 -7.63 -15.87 5.52
N GLY A 136 -6.33 -16.05 5.88
CA GLY A 136 -5.76 -15.38 7.05
C GLY A 136 -5.77 -13.84 6.98
N HIS A 137 -5.73 -13.26 5.76
CA HIS A 137 -5.88 -11.83 5.54
C HIS A 137 -7.32 -11.40 5.77
N ASN A 138 -8.30 -12.14 5.23
CA ASN A 138 -9.71 -11.87 5.46
C ASN A 138 -10.09 -11.91 6.94
N VAL A 139 -9.59 -12.89 7.68
CA VAL A 139 -9.76 -12.95 9.14
C VAL A 139 -9.22 -11.68 9.81
N THR A 140 -8.05 -11.21 9.39
CA THR A 140 -7.44 -9.98 9.93
C THR A 140 -8.30 -8.76 9.63
N LEU A 141 -8.78 -8.61 8.39
CA LEU A 141 -9.65 -7.50 7.98
C LEU A 141 -10.93 -7.44 8.84
N VAL A 142 -11.62 -8.58 8.99
CA VAL A 142 -12.86 -8.65 9.78
C VAL A 142 -12.62 -8.37 11.25
N GLN A 143 -11.47 -8.79 11.80
CA GLN A 143 -11.15 -8.57 13.22
C GLN A 143 -10.75 -7.13 13.53
N LYS A 144 -10.00 -6.48 12.64
CA LYS A 144 -9.41 -5.16 12.90
C LYS A 144 -10.23 -3.99 12.38
N LEU A 145 -11.08 -4.19 11.37
CA LEU A 145 -11.82 -3.13 10.70
C LEU A 145 -13.33 -3.33 10.86
N LYS A 146 -14.03 -2.25 11.18
CA LYS A 146 -15.50 -2.27 11.28
C LYS A 146 -16.16 -1.91 9.95
N ALA A 147 -15.64 -0.89 9.24
CA ALA A 147 -16.23 -0.35 8.03
C ALA A 147 -15.96 -1.28 6.81
N PRO A 148 -17.00 -1.75 6.09
CA PRO A 148 -16.87 -2.62 4.93
C PRO A 148 -16.04 -2.01 3.81
N LEU A 149 -16.19 -0.71 3.54
CA LEU A 149 -15.38 0.00 2.53
C LEU A 149 -13.88 -0.08 2.82
N GLN A 150 -13.48 0.10 4.09
CA GLN A 150 -12.07 -0.05 4.46
C GLN A 150 -11.57 -1.47 4.25
N ARG A 151 -12.41 -2.49 4.58
CA ARG A 151 -12.03 -3.91 4.36
C ARG A 151 -11.80 -4.18 2.88
N VAL A 152 -12.70 -3.74 1.99
CA VAL A 152 -12.56 -3.92 0.54
C VAL A 152 -11.35 -3.18 0.01
N TRP A 153 -11.15 -1.95 0.45
CA TRP A 153 -9.98 -1.14 0.06
C TRP A 153 -8.66 -1.80 0.48
N TYR A 154 -8.53 -2.27 1.73
CA TYR A 154 -7.32 -2.97 2.18
C TYR A 154 -7.14 -4.33 1.48
N ALA A 155 -8.22 -5.03 1.11
CA ALA A 155 -8.16 -6.23 0.31
C ALA A 155 -7.61 -5.91 -1.09
N GLN A 156 -8.10 -4.87 -1.74
CA GLN A 156 -7.60 -4.38 -3.03
C GLN A 156 -6.11 -4.02 -2.95
N GLN A 157 -5.71 -3.24 -1.96
CA GLN A 157 -4.30 -2.90 -1.75
C GLN A 157 -3.43 -4.14 -1.49
N THR A 158 -3.97 -5.15 -0.81
CA THR A 158 -3.27 -6.43 -0.59
C THR A 158 -3.04 -7.18 -1.90
N VAL A 159 -4.03 -7.23 -2.80
CA VAL A 159 -3.90 -7.85 -4.12
C VAL A 159 -2.87 -7.10 -4.97
N GLU A 160 -2.98 -5.78 -5.06
CA GLU A 160 -2.13 -4.94 -5.89
C GLU A 160 -0.66 -4.96 -5.45
N ASN A 161 -0.43 -4.90 -4.14
CA ASN A 161 0.91 -4.79 -3.58
C ASN A 161 1.51 -6.13 -3.14
N GLY A 162 0.75 -7.23 -3.17
CA GLY A 162 1.21 -8.53 -2.72
C GLY A 162 1.58 -8.57 -1.23
N TRP A 163 0.84 -7.85 -0.37
CA TRP A 163 1.17 -7.75 1.04
C TRP A 163 1.10 -9.09 1.76
N SER A 164 2.12 -9.38 2.56
CA SER A 164 2.03 -10.42 3.57
C SER A 164 1.05 -9.99 4.67
N ARG A 165 0.58 -10.97 5.46
CA ARG A 165 -0.31 -10.66 6.60
C ARG A 165 0.31 -9.67 7.59
N ALA A 166 1.63 -9.75 7.83
CA ALA A 166 2.31 -8.82 8.73
C ALA A 166 2.31 -7.39 8.18
N VAL A 167 2.55 -7.22 6.86
CA VAL A 167 2.47 -5.92 6.19
C VAL A 167 1.04 -5.37 6.21
N LEU A 168 0.03 -6.20 5.93
CA LEU A 168 -1.37 -5.77 6.01
C LEU A 168 -1.73 -5.27 7.42
N VAL A 169 -1.32 -6.00 8.47
CA VAL A 169 -1.55 -5.57 9.86
C VAL A 169 -0.90 -4.21 10.12
N HIS A 170 0.36 -4.05 9.72
CA HIS A 170 1.07 -2.78 9.88
C HIS A 170 0.36 -1.62 9.15
N GLN A 171 -0.08 -1.82 7.91
CA GLN A 171 -0.78 -0.80 7.13
C GLN A 171 -2.14 -0.41 7.74
N ILE A 172 -2.86 -1.38 8.32
CA ILE A 172 -4.11 -1.10 9.06
C ILE A 172 -3.81 -0.30 10.33
N GLU A 173 -2.83 -0.72 11.13
CA GLU A 173 -2.48 -0.08 12.40
C GLU A 173 -1.91 1.33 12.21
N SER A 174 -1.22 1.57 11.09
CA SER A 174 -0.74 2.90 10.70
C SER A 174 -1.80 3.76 10.01
N ASP A 175 -3.04 3.27 9.86
CA ASP A 175 -4.15 3.96 9.18
C ASP A 175 -3.78 4.44 7.76
N LEU A 176 -3.27 3.53 6.93
CA LEU A 176 -2.93 3.88 5.55
C LEU A 176 -4.14 4.43 4.77
N PHE A 177 -5.34 3.88 5.00
CA PHE A 177 -6.58 4.34 4.35
C PHE A 177 -6.86 5.83 4.60
N GLY A 178 -6.63 6.30 5.83
CA GLY A 178 -6.83 7.71 6.18
C GLY A 178 -5.72 8.66 5.71
N ARG A 179 -4.53 8.14 5.39
CA ARG A 179 -3.33 8.94 5.06
C ARG A 179 -3.06 9.07 3.56
N GLN A 180 -3.48 8.10 2.76
CA GLN A 180 -3.19 8.05 1.32
C GLN A 180 -3.87 9.21 0.59
N GLY A 181 -3.14 9.85 -0.33
CA GLY A 181 -3.62 10.96 -1.13
C GLY A 181 -3.82 12.27 -0.35
N LYS A 182 -3.34 12.39 0.89
CA LYS A 182 -3.56 13.56 1.75
C LYS A 182 -2.46 14.62 1.73
N ALA A 183 -1.29 14.31 1.15
CA ALA A 183 -0.21 15.30 0.96
C ALA A 183 -0.70 16.51 0.14
N ILE A 184 -0.21 17.70 0.48
CA ILE A 184 -0.52 18.91 -0.28
C ILE A 184 0.39 18.96 -1.50
N THR A 185 -0.18 18.98 -2.70
CA THR A 185 0.58 18.89 -3.95
C THR A 185 0.15 19.95 -4.96
N ASN A 186 1.01 20.21 -5.95
CA ASN A 186 0.67 20.97 -7.15
C ASN A 186 0.55 20.09 -8.41
N PHE A 187 0.39 18.79 -8.26
CA PHE A 187 0.46 17.80 -9.34
C PHE A 187 -0.59 18.04 -10.44
N GLU A 188 -1.82 18.42 -10.07
CA GLU A 188 -2.90 18.71 -11.05
C GLU A 188 -2.51 19.77 -12.06
N ARG A 189 -1.66 20.73 -11.66
CA ARG A 189 -1.21 21.83 -12.51
C ARG A 189 0.08 21.52 -13.25
N THR A 190 0.93 20.66 -12.70
CA THR A 190 2.33 20.46 -13.14
C THR A 190 2.57 19.14 -13.85
N LEU A 191 1.61 18.21 -13.80
CA LEU A 191 1.67 16.90 -14.45
C LEU A 191 0.47 16.68 -15.38
N PRO A 192 0.62 15.89 -16.47
CA PRO A 192 -0.53 15.44 -17.27
C PRO A 192 -1.54 14.66 -16.46
N ALA A 193 -2.84 14.75 -16.75
CA ALA A 193 -3.92 14.20 -15.94
C ALA A 193 -3.73 12.73 -15.48
N PRO A 194 -3.42 11.74 -16.34
CA PRO A 194 -3.27 10.35 -15.83
C PRO A 194 -2.10 10.19 -14.85
N GLN A 195 -1.01 10.95 -15.04
CA GLN A 195 0.16 10.91 -14.18
C GLN A 195 -0.07 11.68 -12.89
N SER A 196 -0.78 12.81 -12.95
CA SER A 196 -1.17 13.63 -11.80
C SER A 196 -2.00 12.83 -10.81
N ASP A 197 -3.01 12.11 -11.28
CA ASP A 197 -3.90 11.29 -10.44
C ASP A 197 -3.11 10.18 -9.74
N LEU A 198 -2.30 9.42 -10.49
CA LEU A 198 -1.47 8.36 -9.92
C LEU A 198 -0.44 8.91 -8.92
N ALA A 199 0.23 10.02 -9.24
CA ALA A 199 1.21 10.64 -8.35
C ALA A 199 0.56 11.12 -7.04
N ARG A 200 -0.66 11.68 -7.11
CA ARG A 200 -1.41 12.11 -5.94
C ARG A 200 -1.80 10.94 -5.03
N GLU A 201 -2.21 9.82 -5.61
CA GLU A 201 -2.56 8.63 -4.85
C GLU A 201 -1.37 8.00 -4.12
N LEU A 202 -0.15 8.15 -4.65
CA LEU A 202 1.04 7.55 -4.06
C LEU A 202 1.58 8.30 -2.84
N VAL A 203 1.31 9.61 -2.72
CA VAL A 203 1.80 10.42 -1.60
C VAL A 203 0.85 10.36 -0.41
N LYS A 204 1.40 10.41 0.79
CA LYS A 204 0.69 10.27 2.06
C LYS A 204 0.92 11.48 2.95
N ASP A 205 0.03 11.70 3.90
CA ASP A 205 0.21 12.67 4.97
C ASP A 205 -0.59 12.23 6.22
N PRO A 206 0.07 11.96 7.36
CA PRO A 206 1.53 11.89 7.56
C PRO A 206 2.17 10.59 7.05
N TYR A 207 3.48 10.61 6.79
CA TYR A 207 4.29 9.39 6.69
C TYR A 207 4.52 8.79 8.08
N ASN A 208 4.53 7.45 8.16
CA ASN A 208 4.73 6.74 9.43
C ASN A 208 6.16 6.22 9.54
N PHE A 209 6.95 6.86 10.40
CA PHE A 209 8.34 6.47 10.70
C PHE A 209 8.49 5.86 12.10
N ASP A 210 7.40 5.37 12.70
CA ASP A 210 7.41 4.75 14.03
C ASP A 210 8.36 3.54 14.13
N PHE A 211 8.64 2.89 13.00
CA PHE A 211 9.57 1.77 12.93
C PHE A 211 11.04 2.15 13.23
N LEU A 212 11.39 3.44 13.14
CA LEU A 212 12.73 3.91 13.45
C LEU A 212 12.99 3.94 14.97
N GLY A 213 11.95 4.14 15.77
CA GLY A 213 12.07 4.24 17.23
C GLY A 213 12.92 5.41 17.70
N LEU A 214 12.92 6.51 16.93
CA LEU A 214 13.67 7.73 17.23
C LEU A 214 12.87 8.66 18.14
N ALA A 215 13.56 9.45 18.93
CA ALA A 215 12.96 10.56 19.68
C ALA A 215 12.57 11.71 18.74
N SER A 216 11.77 12.66 19.23
CA SER A 216 11.28 13.79 18.41
C SER A 216 12.31 14.90 18.16
N ASP A 217 13.49 14.84 18.79
CA ASP A 217 14.55 15.83 18.77
C ASP A 217 15.80 15.40 17.98
N VAL A 218 15.64 14.46 17.05
CA VAL A 218 16.71 13.99 16.16
C VAL A 218 17.12 15.05 15.13
N SER A 219 18.38 14.99 14.67
CA SER A 219 18.86 15.79 13.54
C SER A 219 18.39 15.22 12.19
N GLU A 220 18.41 16.04 11.13
CA GLU A 220 18.08 15.59 9.75
C GLU A 220 18.99 14.41 9.34
N ARG A 221 20.26 14.47 9.67
CA ARG A 221 21.24 13.43 9.37
C ARG A 221 20.95 12.11 10.09
N GLU A 222 20.58 12.16 11.37
CA GLU A 222 20.19 10.97 12.13
C GLU A 222 18.91 10.35 11.59
N LEU A 223 17.92 11.17 11.21
CA LEU A 223 16.69 10.71 10.57
C LEU A 223 17.00 10.01 9.23
N GLU A 224 17.80 10.65 8.37
CA GLU A 224 18.21 10.08 7.09
C GLU A 224 18.94 8.74 7.29
N GLN A 225 19.95 8.71 8.17
CA GLN A 225 20.73 7.50 8.43
C GLN A 225 19.86 6.36 8.95
N SER A 226 18.94 6.64 9.88
CA SER A 226 18.00 5.65 10.39
C SER A 226 17.04 5.14 9.31
N LEU A 227 16.57 5.98 8.38
CA LEU A 227 15.77 5.55 7.24
C LEU A 227 16.54 4.60 6.32
N LEU A 228 17.85 4.85 6.11
CA LEU A 228 18.71 3.99 5.32
C LEU A 228 18.98 2.64 6.01
N GLU A 229 19.23 2.64 7.30
CA GLU A 229 19.38 1.42 8.11
C GLU A 229 18.10 0.55 8.07
N HIS A 230 16.92 1.19 7.98
CA HIS A 230 15.62 0.53 7.90
C HIS A 230 14.99 0.64 6.50
N LEU A 231 15.81 0.68 5.44
CA LEU A 231 15.37 0.93 4.06
C LEU A 231 14.21 0.04 3.62
N LYS A 232 14.18 -1.23 4.04
CA LYS A 232 13.06 -2.13 3.73
C LYS A 232 11.72 -1.61 4.27
N ASN A 233 11.70 -1.14 5.52
CA ASN A 233 10.48 -0.60 6.14
C ASN A 233 10.12 0.76 5.52
N PHE A 234 11.11 1.55 5.17
CA PHE A 234 10.91 2.81 4.47
C PHE A 234 10.31 2.60 3.08
N LEU A 235 10.79 1.63 2.30
CA LEU A 235 10.20 1.27 1.01
C LEU A 235 8.75 0.75 1.15
N ILE A 236 8.45 -0.01 2.23
CA ILE A 236 7.07 -0.42 2.54
C ILE A 236 6.20 0.80 2.83
N GLU A 237 6.72 1.76 3.58
CA GLU A 237 5.99 3.00 3.87
C GLU A 237 5.85 3.88 2.63
N LEU A 238 6.86 4.03 1.78
CA LEU A 238 6.73 4.75 0.50
C LEU A 238 5.67 4.10 -0.40
N GLY A 239 5.69 2.79 -0.51
CA GLY A 239 4.75 2.01 -1.31
C GLY A 239 5.39 1.35 -2.53
N ARG A 240 4.55 0.70 -3.35
CA ARG A 240 5.02 -0.05 -4.51
C ARG A 240 5.53 0.88 -5.62
N GLY A 241 6.61 0.45 -6.28
CA GLY A 241 7.17 1.12 -7.45
C GLY A 241 8.36 2.01 -7.15
N PHE A 242 8.69 2.27 -5.89
CA PHE A 242 9.89 3.01 -5.52
C PHE A 242 11.14 2.13 -5.58
N ALA A 243 12.16 2.58 -6.30
CA ALA A 243 13.49 2.00 -6.37
C ALA A 243 14.50 3.02 -5.82
N PHE A 244 15.26 2.64 -4.79
CA PHE A 244 16.25 3.51 -4.19
C PHE A 244 17.45 3.68 -5.11
N MET A 245 17.84 4.94 -5.39
CA MET A 245 18.94 5.32 -6.27
C MET A 245 20.17 5.81 -5.49
N GLY A 246 19.95 6.43 -4.33
CA GLY A 246 21.03 6.92 -3.47
C GLY A 246 20.58 7.91 -2.42
N SER A 247 21.44 8.12 -1.43
CA SER A 247 21.34 9.19 -0.42
C SER A 247 22.47 10.16 -0.60
N GLN A 248 22.29 11.40 -0.15
CA GLN A 248 23.26 12.50 -0.34
C GLN A 248 23.75 12.51 -1.81
N TYR A 249 22.75 12.41 -2.72
CA TYR A 249 23.06 12.26 -4.14
C TYR A 249 23.65 13.55 -4.69
N HIS A 250 24.91 13.46 -5.15
CA HIS A 250 25.66 14.61 -5.61
C HIS A 250 25.19 15.09 -6.97
N LEU A 251 24.98 16.41 -7.09
CA LEU A 251 24.75 17.15 -8.31
C LEU A 251 25.74 18.31 -8.40
N GLU A 252 26.40 18.49 -9.53
CA GLU A 252 27.22 19.65 -9.80
C GLU A 252 26.48 20.60 -10.74
N VAL A 253 26.31 21.86 -10.34
CA VAL A 253 25.67 22.88 -11.17
C VAL A 253 26.56 24.14 -11.20
N ALA A 254 27.06 24.49 -12.37
CA ALA A 254 27.93 25.64 -12.59
C ALA A 254 29.22 25.64 -11.71
N GLY A 255 29.72 24.44 -11.38
CA GLY A 255 30.93 24.27 -10.54
C GLY A 255 30.66 24.31 -9.04
N GLU A 256 29.39 24.37 -8.62
CA GLU A 256 28.98 24.26 -7.23
C GLU A 256 28.35 22.88 -6.94
N ASP A 257 28.65 22.34 -5.76
CA ASP A 257 28.20 21.04 -5.31
C ASP A 257 26.87 21.14 -4.55
N TYR A 258 25.91 20.30 -4.93
CA TYR A 258 24.61 20.16 -4.28
C TYR A 258 24.36 18.70 -3.91
N TYR A 259 23.63 18.47 -2.82
CA TYR A 259 23.32 17.13 -2.35
C TYR A 259 21.83 16.98 -2.10
N LEU A 260 21.24 15.94 -2.72
CA LEU A 260 19.86 15.54 -2.45
C LEU A 260 19.86 14.57 -1.26
N ASP A 261 18.98 14.77 -0.29
CA ASP A 261 18.91 13.85 0.85
C ASP A 261 18.66 12.41 0.37
N LEU A 262 17.60 12.18 -0.42
CA LEU A 262 17.27 10.86 -0.97
C LEU A 262 16.80 10.98 -2.41
N LEU A 263 17.32 10.11 -3.27
CA LEU A 263 16.89 9.97 -4.66
C LEU A 263 16.29 8.58 -4.89
N PHE A 264 15.10 8.55 -5.49
CA PHE A 264 14.41 7.34 -5.92
C PHE A 264 14.05 7.42 -7.40
N TYR A 265 13.76 6.25 -8.00
CA TYR A 265 13.07 6.14 -9.27
C TYR A 265 11.73 5.43 -9.06
N HIS A 266 10.65 5.96 -9.62
CA HIS A 266 9.33 5.33 -9.53
C HIS A 266 8.96 4.64 -10.84
N VAL A 267 8.88 3.30 -10.80
CA VAL A 267 8.76 2.45 -12.00
C VAL A 267 7.44 2.69 -12.76
N HIS A 268 6.31 2.83 -12.06
CA HIS A 268 5.01 3.01 -12.72
C HIS A 268 4.82 4.44 -13.25
N LEU A 269 5.28 5.44 -12.52
CA LEU A 269 5.30 6.84 -12.97
C LEU A 269 6.41 7.12 -14.00
N ARG A 270 7.40 6.23 -14.08
CA ARG A 270 8.58 6.38 -14.97
C ARG A 270 9.26 7.73 -14.77
N CYS A 271 9.49 8.13 -13.54
CA CYS A 271 10.13 9.39 -13.17
C CYS A 271 11.07 9.22 -11.99
N PHE A 272 12.00 10.16 -11.82
CA PHE A 272 12.77 10.30 -10.60
C PHE A 272 11.90 10.94 -9.52
N VAL A 273 12.20 10.60 -8.26
CA VAL A 273 11.56 11.18 -7.09
C VAL A 273 12.64 11.64 -6.12
N VAL A 274 12.67 12.93 -5.86
CA VAL A 274 13.56 13.56 -4.88
C VAL A 274 12.81 13.71 -3.57
N ILE A 275 13.37 13.21 -2.48
CA ILE A 275 12.81 13.38 -1.12
C ILE A 275 13.79 14.21 -0.31
N GLU A 276 13.32 15.35 0.22
CA GLU A 276 14.01 16.20 1.18
C GLU A 276 13.40 16.02 2.58
N LEU A 277 14.25 15.83 3.57
CA LEU A 277 13.86 15.63 4.96
C LEU A 277 14.08 16.93 5.73
N LYS A 278 13.08 17.35 6.52
CA LYS A 278 13.17 18.54 7.38
C LYS A 278 12.67 18.21 8.77
N ILE A 279 13.51 18.44 9.76
CA ILE A 279 13.16 18.22 11.18
C ILE A 279 12.36 19.37 11.80
N GLU A 280 12.10 20.40 11.04
CA GLU A 280 11.35 21.59 11.42
C GLU A 280 10.03 21.72 10.65
N ASP A 281 9.27 22.75 10.98
CA ASP A 281 8.04 23.09 10.29
C ASP A 281 8.33 23.53 8.85
N PHE A 282 7.40 23.27 7.94
CA PHE A 282 7.54 23.68 6.55
C PHE A 282 7.77 25.19 6.42
N LYS A 283 8.76 25.54 5.61
CA LYS A 283 9.09 26.92 5.21
C LYS A 283 9.02 27.08 3.68
N PRO A 284 8.55 28.24 3.17
CA PRO A 284 8.42 28.47 1.72
C PRO A 284 9.74 28.29 0.94
N GLU A 285 10.89 28.60 1.55
CA GLU A 285 12.22 28.44 0.94
C GLU A 285 12.54 26.98 0.59
N PHE A 286 11.94 25.99 1.26
CA PHE A 286 12.12 24.58 0.92
C PHE A 286 11.53 24.24 -0.44
N ALA A 287 10.40 24.86 -0.81
CA ALA A 287 9.82 24.71 -2.14
C ALA A 287 10.72 25.31 -3.23
N GLY A 288 11.37 26.44 -2.94
CA GLY A 288 12.36 27.06 -3.84
C GLY A 288 13.58 26.16 -4.07
N LYS A 289 14.15 25.62 -2.99
CA LYS A 289 15.26 24.66 -3.04
C LYS A 289 14.88 23.40 -3.83
N MET A 290 13.71 22.82 -3.54
CA MET A 290 13.19 21.65 -4.24
C MET A 290 12.99 21.94 -5.74
N ASN A 291 12.41 23.07 -6.11
CA ASN A 291 12.21 23.43 -7.52
C ASN A 291 13.55 23.50 -8.30
N PHE A 292 14.61 23.99 -7.68
CA PHE A 292 15.96 23.97 -8.25
C PHE A 292 16.47 22.54 -8.42
N TYR A 293 16.34 21.69 -7.41
CA TYR A 293 16.78 20.30 -7.46
C TYR A 293 16.07 19.50 -8.54
N LEU A 294 14.75 19.66 -8.68
CA LEU A 294 13.98 18.97 -9.71
C LEU A 294 14.42 19.39 -11.13
N SER A 295 14.78 20.66 -11.30
CA SER A 295 15.29 21.15 -12.57
C SER A 295 16.67 20.55 -12.89
N ALA A 296 17.57 20.48 -11.90
CA ALA A 296 18.90 19.89 -12.07
C ALA A 296 18.84 18.38 -12.34
N VAL A 297 17.96 17.65 -11.66
CA VAL A 297 17.73 16.21 -11.92
C VAL A 297 17.16 15.97 -13.31
N ASP A 298 16.18 16.77 -13.74
CA ASP A 298 15.62 16.66 -15.08
C ASP A 298 16.68 16.92 -16.18
N ASP A 299 17.57 17.88 -15.96
CA ASP A 299 18.65 18.19 -16.91
C ASP A 299 19.74 17.12 -16.96
N GLN A 300 20.20 16.65 -15.79
CA GLN A 300 21.39 15.82 -15.69
C GLN A 300 21.07 14.32 -15.77
N LEU A 301 19.99 13.86 -15.14
CA LEU A 301 19.64 12.45 -15.03
C LEU A 301 18.50 12.04 -15.98
N ASN A 302 17.42 12.82 -16.02
CA ASN A 302 16.24 12.51 -16.83
C ASN A 302 16.53 12.69 -18.33
N ARG A 303 17.19 13.78 -18.71
CA ARG A 303 17.54 14.11 -20.10
C ARG A 303 16.38 13.94 -21.09
N GLY A 304 15.14 14.15 -20.64
CA GLY A 304 13.93 14.01 -21.43
C GLY A 304 13.54 12.57 -21.80
N GLN A 305 14.13 11.56 -21.17
CA GLN A 305 13.82 10.13 -21.41
C GLN A 305 12.70 9.59 -20.52
N HIS A 306 12.39 10.29 -19.44
CA HIS A 306 11.39 9.91 -18.45
C HIS A 306 10.38 11.03 -18.24
N ASN A 307 9.32 10.75 -17.50
CA ASN A 307 8.37 11.78 -17.08
C ASN A 307 9.04 12.80 -16.14
N PRO A 308 8.48 14.00 -15.95
CA PRO A 308 9.05 15.01 -15.07
C PRO A 308 9.35 14.47 -13.67
N THR A 309 10.50 14.84 -13.12
CA THR A 309 10.92 14.47 -11.77
C THR A 309 9.97 15.07 -10.74
N ILE A 310 9.57 14.27 -9.73
CA ILE A 310 8.66 14.68 -8.66
C ILE A 310 9.46 14.96 -7.39
N GLY A 311 9.15 16.05 -6.68
CA GLY A 311 9.69 16.38 -5.37
C GLY A 311 8.72 16.01 -4.24
N LEU A 312 9.25 15.53 -3.12
CA LEU A 312 8.52 15.32 -1.88
C LEU A 312 9.30 15.93 -0.70
N ILE A 313 8.70 16.92 -0.05
CA ILE A 313 9.27 17.54 1.15
C ILE A 313 8.57 16.92 2.35
N LEU A 314 9.32 16.20 3.19
CA LEU A 314 8.85 15.62 4.44
C LEU A 314 9.30 16.48 5.60
N CYS A 315 8.35 17.09 6.31
CA CYS A 315 8.61 18.02 7.40
C CYS A 315 7.89 17.60 8.69
N LYS A 316 8.29 18.18 9.81
CA LYS A 316 7.69 17.88 11.12
C LYS A 316 6.24 18.31 11.20
N SER A 317 5.93 19.50 10.69
CA SER A 317 4.57 20.02 10.58
C SER A 317 4.45 21.03 9.43
N HIS A 318 3.21 21.35 9.04
CA HIS A 318 2.96 22.40 8.06
C HIS A 318 1.64 23.12 8.34
N LYS A 319 1.54 24.36 7.88
CA LYS A 319 0.27 25.09 7.77
C LYS A 319 -0.21 25.03 6.33
N ARG A 320 -1.36 24.42 6.09
CA ARG A 320 -1.91 24.18 4.74
C ARG A 320 -1.83 25.41 3.84
N ILE A 321 -2.28 26.56 4.32
CA ILE A 321 -2.30 27.81 3.54
C ILE A 321 -0.88 28.23 3.13
N VAL A 322 0.13 28.06 4.01
CA VAL A 322 1.53 28.40 3.71
C VAL A 322 2.07 27.50 2.61
N VAL A 323 1.78 26.19 2.67
CA VAL A 323 2.18 25.24 1.62
C VAL A 323 1.49 25.57 0.30
N GLU A 324 0.18 25.80 0.31
CA GLU A 324 -0.58 26.14 -0.90
C GLU A 324 -0.03 27.41 -1.58
N TYR A 325 0.35 28.42 -0.82
CA TYR A 325 0.98 29.62 -1.38
C TYR A 325 2.37 29.33 -1.95
N ALA A 326 3.21 28.57 -1.23
CA ALA A 326 4.54 28.22 -1.68
C ALA A 326 4.53 27.36 -2.97
N LEU A 327 3.54 26.46 -3.07
CA LEU A 327 3.39 25.60 -4.24
C LEU A 327 2.68 26.28 -5.43
N ARG A 328 1.97 27.40 -5.21
CA ARG A 328 1.18 28.07 -6.25
C ARG A 328 2.02 28.48 -7.47
N ASP A 329 3.20 29.03 -7.22
CA ASP A 329 4.09 29.56 -8.26
C ASP A 329 5.23 28.57 -8.61
N ALA A 330 5.29 27.40 -7.94
CA ALA A 330 6.26 26.37 -8.26
C ALA A 330 5.95 25.70 -9.59
N ASN A 331 6.89 25.73 -10.53
CA ASN A 331 6.70 25.21 -11.89
C ASN A 331 6.99 23.71 -12.02
N ARG A 332 7.60 23.11 -11.02
CA ARG A 332 7.92 21.69 -10.97
C ARG A 332 6.95 20.92 -10.07
N PRO A 333 6.66 19.64 -10.39
CA PRO A 333 5.73 18.85 -9.60
C PRO A 333 6.33 18.50 -8.23
N MET A 334 5.66 18.96 -7.16
CA MET A 334 6.10 18.64 -5.80
C MET A 334 4.93 18.52 -4.84
N GLY A 335 5.18 17.77 -3.76
CA GLY A 335 4.27 17.58 -2.64
C GLY A 335 4.96 17.90 -1.31
N VAL A 336 4.15 18.30 -0.35
CA VAL A 336 4.56 18.51 1.05
C VAL A 336 3.72 17.64 1.93
N ALA A 337 4.38 16.90 2.82
CA ALA A 337 3.73 16.05 3.79
C ALA A 337 4.46 16.11 5.13
N THR A 338 3.76 15.73 6.18
CA THR A 338 4.37 15.55 7.49
C THR A 338 4.83 14.10 7.68
N TYR A 339 5.62 13.87 8.71
CA TYR A 339 5.90 12.53 9.22
C TYR A 339 5.71 12.48 10.73
N ARG A 340 5.50 11.28 11.27
CA ARG A 340 5.41 11.06 12.70
C ARG A 340 6.44 10.04 13.16
N LEU A 341 6.97 10.29 14.35
CA LEU A 341 7.90 9.43 15.07
C LEU A 341 7.25 9.06 16.41
N LEU A 342 7.22 7.78 16.76
CA LEU A 342 6.85 7.32 18.10
C LEU A 342 8.11 6.86 18.84
N PRO A 343 8.40 7.42 20.03
CA PRO A 343 9.51 6.97 20.86
C PRO A 343 9.39 5.48 21.21
N LYS A 344 10.54 4.81 21.36
CA LYS A 344 10.62 3.38 21.74
C LYS A 344 9.86 3.02 23.04
N GLU A 345 9.68 4.00 23.93
CA GLU A 345 9.07 3.80 25.25
C GLU A 345 7.54 3.69 25.25
N MET A 346 6.89 3.90 24.10
CA MET A 346 5.42 3.82 23.95
C MET A 346 4.94 2.60 23.13
N LYS A 347 5.79 1.60 22.97
CA LYS A 347 5.41 0.34 22.27
C LYS A 347 5.10 -0.77 23.24
#